data_f0b03642882c8f5586b570d5a4e17869
#
_entry.id   f0b03642882c8f5586b570d5a4e17869
#
_cell.length_a   1.000
_cell.length_b   1.000
_cell.length_c   1.000
_cell.angle_alpha   90.00
_cell.angle_beta   90.00
_cell.angle_gamma   90.00
#
_symmetry.space_group_name_H-M   'P 1'
#
loop_
_entity.id
_entity.type
_entity.pdbx_description
1 polymer ?
#
loop_
_entity_poly.entity_id
_entity_poly.type
_entity_poly.pdbx_seq_one_letter_code
_entity_poly.pdbx_strand_id
1 'polypeptide(L)'
;MSELSRRTVLISAAAVPLAGCGKNPANAPYVPPPAPGQKLVAAADVPVGSGTIVDGTLVTQPSAGVFKGFIARCTHAGCALSKVIDGAALCPCHSSTFGMDGQVLRGPAMEPLRARAVKVSGTEIVAG
;
A
#
# COMPACT_ATOMS: atom_id res chain seq x y z
N MET A 1 31.26 1.40 64.83
CA MET A 1 31.34 2.04 63.52
C MET A 1 30.40 1.30 62.59
N SER A 2 29.27 1.88 62.33
CA SER A 2 28.29 1.27 61.44
C SER A 2 28.56 1.81 60.03
N GLU A 3 28.95 0.89 59.19
CA GLU A 3 28.99 1.20 57.76
C GLU A 3 27.59 1.22 57.21
N LEU A 4 27.13 2.43 56.91
CA LEU A 4 25.93 2.61 56.17
C LEU A 4 26.18 2.25 54.71
N SER A 5 25.89 1.01 54.38
CA SER A 5 25.81 0.59 52.99
C SER A 5 24.70 1.37 52.30
N ARG A 6 25.05 2.36 51.56
CA ARG A 6 24.12 3.05 50.67
C ARG A 6 23.83 2.13 49.51
N ARG A 7 22.77 1.37 49.64
CA ARG A 7 22.19 0.68 48.48
C ARG A 7 21.58 1.74 47.58
N THR A 8 22.29 2.07 46.56
CA THR A 8 21.75 2.85 45.47
C THR A 8 20.75 1.94 44.74
N VAL A 9 19.50 2.16 45.00
CA VAL A 9 18.44 1.51 44.22
C VAL A 9 18.41 2.25 42.88
N LEU A 10 19.01 1.63 41.88
CA LEU A 10 18.84 2.06 40.50
C LEU A 10 17.44 1.64 40.08
N ILE A 11 16.52 2.55 40.17
CA ILE A 11 15.21 2.35 39.55
C ILE A 11 15.44 2.52 38.05
N SER A 12 15.61 1.40 37.39
CA SER A 12 15.54 1.36 35.94
C SER A 12 14.11 1.66 35.55
N ALA A 13 13.81 2.87 35.23
CA ALA A 13 12.57 3.20 34.54
C ALA A 13 12.66 2.57 33.16
N ALA A 14 12.12 1.37 33.01
CA ALA A 14 11.91 0.80 31.71
C ALA A 14 10.87 1.67 31.01
N ALA A 15 11.32 2.56 30.16
CA ALA A 15 10.43 3.23 29.23
C ALA A 15 9.90 2.16 28.29
N VAL A 16 8.69 1.72 28.53
CA VAL A 16 7.97 0.89 27.56
C VAL A 16 7.63 1.80 26.39
N PRO A 17 8.22 1.58 25.21
CA PRO A 17 7.79 2.32 24.04
C PRO A 17 6.32 1.97 23.85
N LEU A 18 5.45 2.94 23.96
CA LEU A 18 4.09 2.83 23.50
C LEU A 18 4.18 2.72 21.98
N ALA A 19 4.36 1.50 21.50
CA ALA A 19 4.13 1.21 20.11
C ALA A 19 2.66 1.51 19.88
N GLY A 20 2.38 2.65 19.26
CA GLY A 20 1.04 3.01 18.86
C GLY A 20 0.49 1.89 18.01
N CYS A 21 -0.37 1.06 18.58
CA CYS A 21 -1.10 0.03 17.89
C CYS A 21 -2.18 0.67 17.03
N GLY A 22 -1.80 1.36 15.97
CA GLY A 22 -2.72 1.93 15.03
C GLY A 22 -1.99 2.03 13.72
N LYS A 23 -2.10 1.00 12.91
CA LYS A 23 -1.79 1.15 11.50
C LYS A 23 -2.86 2.04 10.90
N ASN A 24 -2.72 3.34 11.12
CA ASN A 24 -3.55 4.31 10.43
C ASN A 24 -3.15 4.28 8.96
N PRO A 25 -4.04 3.90 8.04
CA PRO A 25 -3.73 3.85 6.60
C PRO A 25 -3.23 5.18 6.05
N ALA A 26 -3.65 6.30 6.63
CA ALA A 26 -3.18 7.63 6.24
C ALA A 26 -1.70 7.83 6.58
N ASN A 27 -1.19 7.14 7.59
CA ASN A 27 0.20 7.17 8.01
C ASN A 27 0.99 5.95 7.53
N ALA A 28 0.48 5.24 6.53
CA ALA A 28 1.20 4.14 5.92
C ALA A 28 2.58 4.62 5.46
N PRO A 29 3.65 3.84 5.69
CA PRO A 29 4.99 4.21 5.27
C PRO A 29 5.02 4.53 3.77
N TYR A 30 5.79 5.55 3.41
CA TYR A 30 6.04 5.83 2.01
C TYR A 30 6.75 4.64 1.37
N VAL A 31 6.14 4.12 0.33
CA VAL A 31 6.75 3.08 -0.50
C VAL A 31 7.33 3.76 -1.73
N PRO A 32 8.65 3.78 -1.89
CA PRO A 32 9.26 4.39 -3.07
C PRO A 32 8.80 3.67 -4.34
N PRO A 33 8.76 4.37 -5.49
CA PRO A 33 8.43 3.73 -6.75
C PRO A 33 9.45 2.62 -7.05
N PRO A 34 9.00 1.48 -7.59
CA PRO A 34 9.89 0.42 -8.00
C PRO A 34 10.83 0.90 -9.13
N ALA A 35 12.04 0.37 -9.15
CA ALA A 35 12.98 0.68 -10.21
C ALA A 35 12.49 0.15 -11.56
N PRO A 36 12.73 0.86 -12.68
CA PRO A 36 12.38 0.36 -14.01
C PRO A 36 12.94 -1.04 -14.24
N GLY A 37 12.10 -1.95 -14.74
CA GLY A 37 12.46 -3.36 -14.96
C GLY A 37 12.34 -4.26 -13.72
N GLN A 38 12.08 -3.70 -12.55
CA GLN A 38 11.87 -4.49 -11.34
C GLN A 38 10.59 -5.33 -11.47
N LYS A 39 10.71 -6.64 -11.19
CA LYS A 39 9.54 -7.52 -11.15
C LYS A 39 8.56 -7.06 -10.06
N LEU A 40 7.31 -6.97 -10.42
CA LEU A 40 6.21 -6.65 -9.49
C LEU A 40 5.41 -7.91 -9.15
N VAL A 41 4.88 -8.58 -10.15
CA VAL A 41 3.97 -9.72 -9.97
C VAL A 41 3.97 -10.56 -11.24
N ALA A 42 3.67 -11.85 -11.11
CA ALA A 42 3.43 -12.69 -12.28
C ALA A 42 2.13 -12.25 -12.97
N ALA A 43 2.12 -12.22 -14.29
CA ALA A 43 0.92 -11.85 -15.06
C ALA A 43 -0.26 -12.75 -14.73
N ALA A 44 -0.02 -14.04 -14.47
CA ALA A 44 -1.05 -15.00 -14.07
C ALA A 44 -1.71 -14.69 -12.72
N ASP A 45 -1.05 -13.90 -11.86
CA ASP A 45 -1.58 -13.50 -10.55
C ASP A 45 -2.39 -12.20 -10.60
N VAL A 46 -2.58 -11.64 -11.79
CA VAL A 46 -3.45 -10.49 -12.02
C VAL A 46 -4.67 -10.95 -12.81
N PRO A 47 -5.80 -11.22 -12.15
CA PRO A 47 -7.00 -11.71 -12.85
C PRO A 47 -7.54 -10.70 -13.85
N VAL A 48 -8.12 -11.18 -14.95
CA VAL A 48 -8.82 -10.34 -15.92
C VAL A 48 -10.03 -9.67 -15.25
N GLY A 49 -10.16 -8.38 -15.44
CA GLY A 49 -11.21 -7.57 -14.80
C GLY A 49 -10.92 -7.24 -13.33
N SER A 50 -9.73 -7.54 -12.85
CA SER A 50 -9.32 -7.31 -11.47
C SER A 50 -7.89 -6.78 -11.39
N GLY A 51 -7.31 -6.78 -10.20
CA GLY A 51 -5.97 -6.28 -9.98
C GLY A 51 -5.36 -6.82 -8.70
N THR A 52 -4.09 -6.53 -8.51
CA THR A 52 -3.29 -6.94 -7.35
C THR A 52 -2.47 -5.76 -6.87
N ILE A 53 -2.42 -5.56 -5.56
CA ILE A 53 -1.59 -4.52 -4.95
C ILE A 53 -0.27 -5.15 -4.51
N VAL A 54 0.83 -4.60 -5.00
CA VAL A 54 2.17 -5.05 -4.68
C VAL A 54 3.14 -3.86 -4.62
N ASP A 55 3.92 -3.78 -3.55
CA ASP A 55 4.93 -2.73 -3.35
C ASP A 55 4.43 -1.30 -3.65
N GLY A 56 3.26 -0.97 -3.12
CA GLY A 56 2.64 0.35 -3.30
C GLY A 56 2.10 0.61 -4.71
N THR A 57 2.02 -0.41 -5.54
CA THR A 57 1.52 -0.35 -6.91
C THR A 57 0.28 -1.22 -7.06
N LEU A 58 -0.78 -0.68 -7.63
CA LEU A 58 -1.93 -1.44 -8.10
C LEU A 58 -1.66 -1.84 -9.55
N VAL A 59 -1.51 -3.13 -9.78
CA VAL A 59 -1.42 -3.69 -11.14
C VAL A 59 -2.77 -4.24 -11.51
N THR A 60 -3.33 -3.79 -12.60
CA THR A 60 -4.66 -4.22 -13.06
C THR A 60 -4.60 -4.89 -14.42
N GLN A 61 -5.59 -5.72 -14.70
CA GLN A 61 -5.84 -6.29 -16.02
C GLN A 61 -7.29 -6.02 -16.42
N PRO A 62 -7.60 -4.79 -16.92
CA PRO A 62 -8.98 -4.43 -17.27
C PRO A 62 -9.60 -5.33 -18.32
N SER A 63 -8.81 -5.79 -19.26
CA SER A 63 -9.18 -6.77 -20.26
C SER A 63 -8.02 -7.71 -20.52
N ALA A 64 -8.28 -8.88 -21.11
CA ALA A 64 -7.27 -9.89 -21.32
C ALA A 64 -6.04 -9.37 -22.05
N GLY A 65 -4.86 -9.50 -21.42
CA GLY A 65 -3.58 -9.07 -21.97
C GLY A 65 -3.30 -7.57 -21.84
N VAL A 66 -4.22 -6.77 -21.32
CA VAL A 66 -4.05 -5.33 -21.09
C VAL A 66 -3.75 -5.09 -19.62
N PHE A 67 -2.53 -4.69 -19.32
CA PHE A 67 -2.09 -4.40 -17.95
C PHE A 67 -1.88 -2.92 -17.75
N LYS A 68 -2.32 -2.41 -16.60
CA LYS A 68 -2.14 -1.03 -16.18
C LYS A 68 -1.56 -0.98 -14.78
N GLY A 69 -0.83 0.08 -14.47
CA GLY A 69 -0.27 0.33 -13.16
C GLY A 69 -0.70 1.67 -12.61
N PHE A 70 -0.94 1.70 -11.31
CA PHE A 70 -1.33 2.90 -10.58
C PHE A 70 -0.62 2.96 -9.25
N ILE A 71 -0.42 4.16 -8.73
CA ILE A 71 0.03 4.34 -7.36
C ILE A 71 -1.12 3.91 -6.44
N ALA A 72 -0.88 2.93 -5.59
CA ALA A 72 -1.90 2.35 -4.70
C ALA A 72 -2.18 3.26 -3.49
N ARG A 73 -2.52 4.51 -3.75
CA ARG A 73 -2.91 5.49 -2.74
C ARG A 73 -4.17 6.22 -3.16
N CYS A 74 -5.08 6.35 -2.20
CA CYS A 74 -6.32 7.09 -2.38
C CYS A 74 -6.03 8.57 -2.65
N THR A 75 -6.63 9.12 -3.69
CA THR A 75 -6.45 10.52 -4.07
C THR A 75 -7.20 11.49 -3.15
N HIS A 76 -8.10 10.99 -2.30
CA HIS A 76 -8.81 11.82 -1.34
C HIS A 76 -7.92 12.27 -0.17
N ALA A 77 -7.28 11.32 0.53
CA ALA A 77 -6.51 11.60 1.75
C ALA A 77 -5.15 10.88 1.80
N GLY A 78 -4.68 10.31 0.71
CA GLY A 78 -3.38 9.65 0.64
C GLY A 78 -3.29 8.31 1.36
N CYS A 79 -4.41 7.74 1.78
CA CYS A 79 -4.44 6.43 2.42
C CYS A 79 -3.99 5.34 1.46
N ALA A 80 -3.21 4.38 1.95
CA ALA A 80 -2.87 3.21 1.15
C ALA A 80 -4.13 2.40 0.84
N LEU A 81 -4.31 2.01 -0.42
CA LEU A 81 -5.39 1.10 -0.81
C LEU A 81 -5.15 -0.27 -0.15
N SER A 82 -6.21 -0.88 0.37
CA SER A 82 -6.08 -2.09 1.17
C SER A 82 -6.23 -3.38 0.39
N LYS A 83 -7.14 -3.42 -0.56
CA LYS A 83 -7.47 -4.63 -1.30
C LYS A 83 -8.27 -4.33 -2.56
N VAL A 84 -8.36 -5.34 -3.42
CA VAL A 84 -9.21 -5.33 -4.61
C VAL A 84 -10.28 -6.40 -4.42
N ILE A 85 -11.54 -6.01 -4.55
CA ILE A 85 -12.69 -6.93 -4.49
C ILE A 85 -13.59 -6.63 -5.69
N ASP A 86 -13.93 -7.68 -6.44
CA ASP A 86 -14.86 -7.58 -7.57
C ASP A 86 -14.53 -6.45 -8.56
N GLY A 87 -13.25 -6.30 -8.89
CA GLY A 87 -12.80 -5.27 -9.82
C GLY A 87 -12.82 -3.85 -9.25
N ALA A 88 -12.84 -3.69 -7.93
CA ALA A 88 -12.77 -2.41 -7.26
C ALA A 88 -11.64 -2.38 -6.23
N ALA A 89 -10.77 -1.38 -6.32
CA ALA A 89 -9.74 -1.12 -5.31
C ALA A 89 -10.33 -0.26 -4.20
N LEU A 90 -10.18 -0.70 -2.96
CA LEU A 90 -10.82 -0.11 -1.80
C LEU A 90 -9.86 0.75 -0.97
N CYS A 91 -10.30 1.95 -0.63
CA CYS A 91 -9.64 2.80 0.36
C CYS A 91 -10.25 2.54 1.75
N PRO A 92 -9.44 2.14 2.75
CA PRO A 92 -9.97 1.80 4.07
C PRO A 92 -10.35 3.02 4.92
N CYS A 93 -9.94 4.24 4.54
CA CYS A 93 -10.18 5.44 5.35
C CYS A 93 -11.61 5.94 5.26
N HIS A 94 -12.12 6.13 4.03
CA HIS A 94 -13.45 6.73 3.80
C HIS A 94 -14.26 5.98 2.75
N SER A 95 -13.90 4.73 2.48
CA SER A 95 -14.61 3.85 1.55
C SER A 95 -14.62 4.28 0.09
N SER A 96 -13.72 5.17 -0.33
CA SER A 96 -13.53 5.46 -1.75
C SER A 96 -13.16 4.19 -2.49
N THR A 97 -13.71 3.99 -3.70
CA THR A 97 -13.39 2.86 -4.55
C THR A 97 -12.97 3.33 -5.93
N PHE A 98 -12.03 2.58 -6.51
CA PHE A 98 -11.46 2.87 -7.82
C PHE A 98 -11.58 1.65 -8.71
N GLY A 99 -11.88 1.88 -9.97
CA GLY A 99 -11.95 0.82 -10.97
C GLY A 99 -10.57 0.41 -11.48
N MET A 100 -10.58 -0.58 -12.35
CA MET A 100 -9.35 -1.16 -12.91
C MET A 100 -8.69 -0.28 -13.98
N ASP A 101 -9.36 0.77 -14.41
CA ASP A 101 -8.78 1.87 -15.21
C ASP A 101 -8.37 3.07 -14.34
N GLY A 102 -8.38 2.93 -13.03
CA GLY A 102 -8.02 3.96 -12.07
C GLY A 102 -9.12 4.99 -11.79
N GLN A 103 -10.27 4.89 -12.46
CA GLN A 103 -11.38 5.84 -12.30
C GLN A 103 -12.05 5.72 -10.93
N VAL A 104 -12.58 6.83 -10.43
CA VAL A 104 -13.37 6.83 -9.21
C VAL A 104 -14.70 6.12 -9.48
N LEU A 105 -14.99 5.07 -8.71
CA LEU A 105 -16.29 4.40 -8.72
C LEU A 105 -17.18 4.90 -7.60
N ARG A 106 -16.59 5.25 -6.46
CA ARG A 106 -17.29 5.77 -5.29
C ARG A 106 -16.41 6.78 -4.56
N GLY A 107 -17.00 7.97 -4.28
CA GLY A 107 -16.35 8.98 -3.47
C GLY A 107 -16.20 8.59 -1.99
N PRO A 108 -15.54 9.45 -1.21
CA PRO A 108 -15.31 10.88 -1.42
C PRO A 108 -14.18 11.28 -2.37
N ALA A 109 -13.35 10.36 -2.84
CA ALA A 109 -12.33 10.70 -3.84
C ALA A 109 -12.97 11.31 -5.10
N MET A 110 -12.38 12.37 -5.60
CA MET A 110 -12.86 13.11 -6.78
C MET A 110 -11.93 12.97 -7.99
N GLU A 111 -10.74 12.47 -7.79
CA GLU A 111 -9.73 12.29 -8.83
C GLU A 111 -9.40 10.83 -9.03
N PRO A 112 -9.10 10.40 -10.28
CA PRO A 112 -8.66 9.04 -10.54
C PRO A 112 -7.31 8.75 -9.87
N LEU A 113 -6.97 7.49 -9.76
CA LEU A 113 -5.63 7.07 -9.31
C LEU A 113 -4.56 7.58 -10.28
N ARG A 114 -3.42 7.94 -9.74
CA ARG A 114 -2.27 8.34 -10.54
C ARG A 114 -1.66 7.13 -11.22
N ALA A 115 -1.42 7.24 -12.51
CA ALA A 115 -0.79 6.17 -13.29
C ALA A 115 0.66 5.95 -12.85
N ARG A 116 1.07 4.69 -12.87
CA ARG A 116 2.46 4.27 -12.72
C ARG A 116 2.76 3.24 -13.80
N ALA A 117 3.75 3.52 -14.63
CA ALA A 117 4.05 2.69 -15.78
C ALA A 117 4.42 1.27 -15.37
N VAL A 118 3.81 0.30 -16.03
CA VAL A 118 4.15 -1.12 -15.95
C VAL A 118 4.22 -1.70 -17.35
N LYS A 119 4.93 -2.80 -17.51
CA LYS A 119 5.00 -3.51 -18.77
C LYS A 119 5.09 -5.02 -18.56
N VAL A 120 4.69 -5.76 -19.58
CA VAL A 120 4.82 -7.21 -19.62
C VAL A 120 6.24 -7.55 -20.07
N SER A 121 6.90 -8.41 -19.30
CA SER A 121 8.19 -8.99 -19.63
C SER A 121 8.10 -10.50 -19.48
N GLY A 122 7.97 -11.23 -20.60
CA GLY A 122 7.71 -12.65 -20.58
C GLY A 122 6.39 -12.97 -19.87
N THR A 123 6.45 -13.71 -18.77
CA THR A 123 5.28 -14.06 -17.92
C THR A 123 5.11 -13.14 -16.70
N GLU A 124 5.88 -12.07 -16.64
CA GLU A 124 5.93 -11.18 -15.50
C GLU A 124 5.48 -9.78 -15.86
N ILE A 125 4.91 -9.08 -14.87
CA ILE A 125 4.68 -7.64 -14.93
C ILE A 125 5.83 -6.97 -14.18
N VAL A 126 6.50 -6.07 -14.87
CA VAL A 126 7.62 -5.32 -14.33
C VAL A 126 7.33 -3.81 -14.34
N ALA A 127 8.05 -3.06 -13.51
CA ALA A 127 7.98 -1.60 -13.54
C ALA A 127 8.47 -1.07 -14.90
N GLY A 128 7.75 -0.11 -15.42
CA GLY A 128 8.07 0.56 -16.66
C GLY A 128 9.19 1.59 -16.56
#